data_de0979295e999d565cda1c376e6848a3
#
_entry.id   de0979295e999d565cda1c376e6848a3
#
_cell.length_a   1.000
_cell.length_b   1.000
_cell.length_c   1.000
_cell.angle_alpha   90.00
_cell.angle_beta   90.00
_cell.angle_gamma   90.00
#
_symmetry.space_group_name_H-M   'P 1'
#
loop_
_entity.id
_entity.type
_entity.pdbx_description
1 polymer ?
#
loop_
_entity_poly.entity_id
_entity_poly.type
_entity_poly.pdbx_seq_one_letter_code
_entity_poly.pdbx_strand_id
1 'polypeptide(L)'
;MKKLLTTSLVFSWILFYAQNFDLSTLRIGEFKVYQDKKQAKEVAKKKLILDNGVDSYNMVDYYGEKIALYCSTNYFENQNKTIKEVVYSIKTKSKKFKTKSGMGVGSTREELINTYKNYPNFSLFSYKDDANPKLIHASFSLKDTDAGTSLYFTLENNIVTEIMVTIEEGC
;
A
#
# COMPACT_ATOMS: atom_id res chain seq x y z
N MET A 1 -9.25 -63.29 20.61
CA MET A 1 -9.72 -62.38 19.53
C MET A 1 -9.38 -60.95 19.93
N LYS A 2 -8.30 -60.38 19.33
CA LYS A 2 -7.87 -58.99 19.59
C LYS A 2 -8.53 -58.10 18.55
N LYS A 3 -9.39 -57.15 18.98
CA LYS A 3 -9.95 -56.14 18.11
C LYS A 3 -8.91 -55.05 17.91
N LEU A 4 -8.41 -54.86 16.68
CA LEU A 4 -7.63 -53.72 16.26
C LEU A 4 -8.60 -52.52 16.08
N LEU A 5 -8.45 -51.49 16.92
CA LEU A 5 -9.03 -50.16 16.68
C LEU A 5 -8.12 -49.43 15.72
N THR A 6 -8.53 -49.29 14.48
CA THR A 6 -7.90 -48.37 13.50
C THR A 6 -8.42 -46.98 13.76
N THR A 7 -7.63 -46.16 14.43
CA THR A 7 -7.89 -44.73 14.59
C THR A 7 -7.50 -44.02 13.27
N SER A 8 -8.50 -43.68 12.47
CA SER A 8 -8.33 -42.86 11.26
C SER A 8 -8.01 -41.43 11.66
N LEU A 9 -6.75 -41.03 11.51
CA LEU A 9 -6.34 -39.64 11.66
C LEU A 9 -6.78 -38.87 10.39
N VAL A 10 -7.93 -38.17 10.48
CA VAL A 10 -8.36 -37.23 9.45
C VAL A 10 -7.48 -36.00 9.58
N PHE A 11 -6.41 -35.94 8.76
CA PHE A 11 -5.61 -34.72 8.60
C PHE A 11 -6.47 -33.70 7.84
N SER A 12 -7.14 -32.83 8.58
CA SER A 12 -7.83 -31.68 8.03
C SER A 12 -6.76 -30.71 7.48
N TRP A 13 -6.56 -30.71 6.18
CA TRP A 13 -5.74 -29.73 5.48
C TRP A 13 -6.50 -28.41 5.49
N ILE A 14 -6.30 -27.60 6.53
CA ILE A 14 -6.72 -26.22 6.54
C ILE A 14 -5.80 -25.50 5.54
N LEU A 15 -6.32 -25.25 4.34
CA LEU A 15 -5.68 -24.36 3.39
C LEU A 15 -5.69 -22.94 4.00
N PHE A 16 -4.62 -22.59 4.70
CA PHE A 16 -4.36 -21.21 5.06
C PHE A 16 -4.10 -20.46 3.75
N TYR A 17 -5.11 -19.80 3.23
CA TYR A 17 -4.88 -18.73 2.26
C TYR A 17 -4.05 -17.68 3.00
N ALA A 18 -2.74 -17.65 2.72
CA ALA A 18 -1.85 -16.66 3.27
C ALA A 18 -2.34 -15.29 2.80
N GLN A 19 -2.87 -14.51 3.73
CA GLN A 19 -3.31 -13.15 3.46
C GLN A 19 -2.08 -12.35 3.03
N ASN A 20 -2.19 -11.67 1.89
CA ASN A 20 -1.09 -10.87 1.36
C ASN A 20 -1.09 -9.48 1.98
N PHE A 21 -0.23 -9.25 2.96
CA PHE A 21 -0.01 -7.95 3.57
C PHE A 21 1.30 -7.28 3.11
N ASP A 22 1.81 -7.67 1.94
CA ASP A 22 3.03 -7.10 1.36
C ASP A 22 2.85 -5.61 1.04
N LEU A 23 3.92 -4.86 1.28
CA LEU A 23 4.07 -3.46 0.94
C LEU A 23 5.28 -3.26 0.05
N SER A 24 5.13 -2.50 -1.03
CA SER A 24 6.24 -2.09 -1.90
C SER A 24 5.94 -0.75 -2.56
N THR A 25 6.86 -0.24 -3.37
CA THR A 25 6.67 0.95 -4.21
C THR A 25 5.52 0.81 -5.22
N LEU A 26 5.05 -0.42 -5.47
CA LEU A 26 4.02 -0.71 -6.48
C LEU A 26 2.67 -1.10 -5.86
N ARG A 27 2.63 -1.54 -4.58
CA ARG A 27 1.39 -2.13 -4.05
C ARG A 27 1.26 -2.08 -2.53
N ILE A 28 -0.01 -2.19 -2.09
CA ILE A 28 -0.40 -2.51 -0.72
C ILE A 28 -1.32 -3.74 -0.78
N GLY A 29 -0.84 -4.90 -0.30
CA GLY A 29 -1.55 -6.16 -0.43
C GLY A 29 -1.73 -6.57 -1.89
N GLU A 30 -2.96 -6.85 -2.30
CA GLU A 30 -3.30 -7.21 -3.68
C GLU A 30 -3.59 -6.01 -4.58
N PHE A 31 -3.76 -4.81 -4.01
CA PHE A 31 -3.97 -3.60 -4.80
C PHE A 31 -2.64 -3.04 -5.30
N LYS A 32 -2.58 -2.75 -6.61
CA LYS A 32 -1.39 -2.19 -7.27
C LYS A 32 -1.74 -0.85 -7.92
N VAL A 33 -0.81 0.09 -7.90
CA VAL A 33 -0.89 1.25 -8.80
C VAL A 33 -0.74 0.80 -10.24
N TYR A 34 -1.32 1.52 -11.19
CA TYR A 34 -1.55 1.10 -12.59
C TYR A 34 -2.50 -0.10 -12.79
N GLN A 35 -2.99 -0.72 -11.73
CA GLN A 35 -3.99 -1.79 -11.86
C GLN A 35 -5.26 -1.24 -12.50
N ASP A 36 -5.80 -1.95 -13.50
CA ASP A 36 -7.10 -1.60 -14.09
C ASP A 36 -8.20 -1.57 -13.00
N LYS A 37 -9.03 -0.52 -13.03
CA LYS A 37 -10.10 -0.32 -12.04
C LYS A 37 -11.07 -1.51 -11.96
N LYS A 38 -11.31 -2.20 -13.09
CA LYS A 38 -12.18 -3.40 -13.10
C LYS A 38 -11.55 -4.54 -12.31
N GLN A 39 -10.23 -4.75 -12.46
CA GLN A 39 -9.50 -5.76 -11.66
C GLN A 39 -9.47 -5.39 -10.18
N ALA A 40 -9.22 -4.12 -9.86
CA ALA A 40 -9.25 -3.64 -8.48
C ALA A 40 -10.63 -3.80 -7.84
N LYS A 41 -11.72 -3.61 -8.61
CA LYS A 41 -13.10 -3.86 -8.18
C LYS A 41 -13.32 -5.32 -7.77
N GLU A 42 -12.76 -6.28 -8.48
CA GLU A 42 -12.89 -7.71 -8.15
C GLU A 42 -12.22 -8.03 -6.80
N VAL A 43 -11.03 -7.47 -6.55
CA VAL A 43 -10.32 -7.59 -5.25
C VAL A 43 -11.12 -6.89 -4.14
N ALA A 44 -11.61 -5.67 -4.41
CA ALA A 44 -12.37 -4.86 -3.46
C ALA A 44 -13.76 -5.42 -3.15
N LYS A 45 -14.30 -6.30 -4.02
CA LYS A 45 -15.68 -6.83 -3.96
C LYS A 45 -16.73 -5.72 -3.83
N LYS A 46 -16.48 -4.55 -4.39
CA LYS A 46 -17.37 -3.38 -4.39
C LYS A 46 -17.13 -2.49 -5.58
N LYS A 47 -18.15 -1.67 -5.92
CA LYS A 47 -18.01 -0.65 -6.98
C LYS A 47 -17.01 0.42 -6.55
N LEU A 48 -16.03 0.71 -7.41
CA LEU A 48 -15.09 1.80 -7.26
C LEU A 48 -15.53 2.98 -8.14
N ILE A 49 -15.51 4.18 -7.56
CA ILE A 49 -15.75 5.43 -8.26
C ILE A 49 -14.43 6.03 -8.76
N LEU A 50 -14.49 6.66 -9.94
CA LEU A 50 -13.40 7.50 -10.42
C LEU A 50 -13.40 8.81 -9.67
N ASP A 51 -12.23 9.41 -9.57
CA ASP A 51 -12.11 10.79 -9.17
C ASP A 51 -12.79 11.70 -10.21
N ASN A 52 -13.59 12.62 -9.70
CA ASN A 52 -14.30 13.63 -10.46
C ASN A 52 -13.80 15.05 -10.13
N GLY A 53 -12.54 15.18 -9.72
CA GLY A 53 -11.91 16.46 -9.37
C GLY A 53 -12.01 16.85 -7.89
N VAL A 54 -12.58 15.98 -7.05
CA VAL A 54 -12.56 16.09 -5.59
C VAL A 54 -11.86 14.86 -5.06
N ASP A 55 -10.83 15.00 -4.25
CA ASP A 55 -10.04 13.90 -3.66
C ASP A 55 -10.91 12.78 -3.05
N SER A 56 -11.48 11.95 -3.91
CA SER A 56 -12.43 10.92 -3.52
C SER A 56 -11.76 9.55 -3.45
N TYR A 57 -11.39 9.14 -2.23
CA TYR A 57 -10.90 7.79 -1.97
C TYR A 57 -12.05 6.79 -1.82
N ASN A 58 -11.89 5.63 -2.43
CA ASN A 58 -12.74 4.48 -2.21
C ASN A 58 -12.23 3.70 -1.00
N MET A 59 -12.92 3.77 0.14
CA MET A 59 -12.55 2.97 1.30
C MET A 59 -12.95 1.52 1.09
N VAL A 60 -11.98 0.60 1.18
CA VAL A 60 -12.15 -0.84 0.98
C VAL A 60 -11.79 -1.57 2.27
N ASP A 61 -12.55 -2.62 2.59
CA ASP A 61 -12.18 -3.58 3.64
C ASP A 61 -11.38 -4.72 2.99
N TYR A 62 -10.16 -4.92 3.47
CA TYR A 62 -9.26 -5.95 2.99
C TYR A 62 -8.81 -6.82 4.17
N TYR A 63 -9.45 -7.96 4.36
CA TYR A 63 -9.21 -8.86 5.50
C TYR A 63 -9.28 -8.15 6.85
N GLY A 64 -10.29 -7.29 7.05
CA GLY A 64 -10.49 -6.51 8.26
C GLY A 64 -9.65 -5.23 8.36
N GLU A 65 -8.78 -4.95 7.38
CA GLU A 65 -7.99 -3.72 7.34
C GLU A 65 -8.58 -2.72 6.35
N LYS A 66 -8.49 -1.44 6.68
CA LYS A 66 -8.98 -0.37 5.79
C LYS A 66 -7.89 0.08 4.83
N ILE A 67 -8.23 0.05 3.53
CA ILE A 67 -7.41 0.58 2.45
C ILE A 67 -8.22 1.64 1.71
N ALA A 68 -7.61 2.78 1.41
CA ALA A 68 -8.20 3.83 0.61
C ALA A 68 -7.59 3.78 -0.80
N LEU A 69 -8.44 3.61 -1.82
CA LEU A 69 -8.05 3.56 -3.24
C LEU A 69 -8.50 4.84 -3.94
N TYR A 70 -7.57 5.53 -4.57
CA TYR A 70 -7.84 6.63 -5.47
C TYR A 70 -7.73 6.10 -6.91
N CYS A 71 -8.83 6.22 -7.67
CA CYS A 71 -8.88 5.75 -9.06
C CYS A 71 -9.02 6.96 -9.98
N SER A 72 -8.15 7.05 -10.96
CA SER A 72 -8.12 8.12 -11.94
C SER A 72 -7.97 7.58 -13.36
N THR A 73 -8.15 8.44 -14.35
CA THR A 73 -7.77 8.16 -15.73
C THR A 73 -6.29 8.41 -15.90
N ASN A 74 -5.57 7.46 -16.46
CA ASN A 74 -4.18 7.66 -16.82
C ASN A 74 -3.98 7.52 -18.33
N TYR A 75 -3.25 8.46 -18.89
CA TYR A 75 -2.84 8.45 -20.28
C TYR A 75 -1.57 7.64 -20.40
N PHE A 76 -1.68 6.41 -20.90
CA PHE A 76 -0.49 5.69 -21.33
C PHE A 76 -0.08 6.23 -22.69
N GLU A 77 1.08 6.86 -22.74
CA GLU A 77 1.71 7.38 -23.96
C GLU A 77 2.29 6.22 -24.78
N ASN A 78 1.42 5.34 -25.23
CA ASN A 78 1.75 4.40 -26.29
C ASN A 78 1.10 4.91 -27.58
N GLN A 79 1.57 4.41 -28.72
CA GLN A 79 1.19 4.86 -30.08
C GLN A 79 -0.32 5.00 -30.32
N ASN A 80 -1.18 4.45 -29.46
CA ASN A 80 -2.64 4.46 -29.57
C ASN A 80 -3.36 5.37 -28.55
N LYS A 81 -2.66 6.18 -27.74
CA LYS A 81 -3.24 7.09 -26.73
C LYS A 81 -4.41 6.48 -25.95
N THR A 82 -4.24 5.26 -25.45
CA THR A 82 -5.32 4.57 -24.75
C THR A 82 -5.52 5.15 -23.36
N ILE A 83 -6.67 5.77 -23.10
CA ILE A 83 -7.07 6.21 -21.77
C ILE A 83 -7.53 4.98 -20.98
N LYS A 84 -6.94 4.77 -19.80
CA LYS A 84 -7.37 3.69 -18.90
C LYS A 84 -7.75 4.24 -17.54
N GLU A 85 -8.80 3.68 -16.97
CA GLU A 85 -9.17 3.90 -15.57
C GLU A 85 -8.33 2.98 -14.68
N VAL A 86 -7.47 3.54 -13.87
CA VAL A 86 -6.52 2.79 -13.04
C VAL A 86 -6.57 3.19 -11.58
N VAL A 87 -6.05 2.34 -10.71
CA VAL A 87 -5.68 2.72 -9.35
C VAL A 87 -4.44 3.60 -9.44
N TYR A 88 -4.61 4.86 -9.04
CA TYR A 88 -3.57 5.89 -9.08
C TYR A 88 -2.79 5.96 -7.78
N SER A 89 -3.50 5.87 -6.65
CA SER A 89 -2.90 5.92 -5.33
C SER A 89 -3.62 5.00 -4.35
N ILE A 90 -2.87 4.46 -3.40
CA ILE A 90 -3.35 3.53 -2.38
C ILE A 90 -2.84 3.99 -1.04
N LYS A 91 -3.72 4.15 -0.03
CA LYS A 91 -3.34 4.55 1.33
C LYS A 91 -3.84 3.56 2.37
N THR A 92 -3.09 3.45 3.48
CA THR A 92 -3.53 2.71 4.65
C THR A 92 -2.87 3.22 5.94
N LYS A 93 -3.59 3.09 7.06
CA LYS A 93 -3.06 3.29 8.42
C LYS A 93 -2.89 1.98 9.18
N SER A 94 -3.09 0.86 8.50
CA SER A 94 -2.97 -0.47 9.11
C SER A 94 -1.52 -0.84 9.39
N LYS A 95 -1.27 -1.39 10.57
CA LYS A 95 0.04 -1.90 11.01
C LYS A 95 0.42 -3.24 10.38
N LYS A 96 -0.51 -3.92 9.71
CA LYS A 96 -0.27 -5.25 9.13
C LYS A 96 0.58 -5.20 7.87
N PHE A 97 0.45 -4.13 7.07
CA PHE A 97 1.23 -4.00 5.83
C PHE A 97 2.67 -3.64 6.13
N LYS A 98 3.59 -4.48 5.66
CA LYS A 98 5.01 -4.32 5.88
C LYS A 98 5.79 -4.53 4.59
N THR A 99 6.88 -3.78 4.42
CA THR A 99 7.87 -4.05 3.37
C THR A 99 8.62 -5.35 3.69
N LYS A 100 9.33 -5.88 2.71
CA LYS A 100 10.23 -7.04 2.93
C LYS A 100 11.24 -6.80 4.06
N SER A 101 11.60 -5.54 4.31
CA SER A 101 12.49 -5.14 5.40
C SER A 101 11.76 -4.90 6.73
N GLY A 102 10.45 -5.20 6.82
CA GLY A 102 9.64 -5.05 8.03
C GLY A 102 9.12 -3.65 8.31
N MET A 103 9.40 -2.66 7.45
CA MET A 103 8.97 -1.26 7.65
C MET A 103 7.49 -1.07 7.31
N GLY A 104 6.81 -0.21 8.08
CA GLY A 104 5.38 0.07 7.91
C GLY A 104 4.84 0.99 9.00
N VAL A 105 3.52 1.10 9.13
CA VAL A 105 2.89 1.88 10.22
C VAL A 105 3.41 1.39 11.57
N GLY A 106 3.81 2.34 12.43
CA GLY A 106 4.45 2.11 13.73
C GLY A 106 5.97 2.06 13.70
N SER A 107 6.61 2.00 12.53
CA SER A 107 8.07 2.13 12.42
C SER A 107 8.53 3.54 12.77
N THR A 108 9.73 3.67 13.32
CA THR A 108 10.32 4.96 13.65
C THR A 108 11.06 5.57 12.45
N ARG A 109 11.28 6.88 12.52
CA ARG A 109 12.11 7.61 11.55
C ARG A 109 13.51 7.01 11.44
N GLU A 110 14.11 6.66 12.59
CA GLU A 110 15.45 6.10 12.63
C GLU A 110 15.53 4.71 11.99
N GLU A 111 14.53 3.85 12.23
CA GLU A 111 14.42 2.54 11.58
C GLU A 111 14.33 2.69 10.05
N LEU A 112 13.53 3.64 9.55
CA LEU A 112 13.44 3.90 8.11
C LEU A 112 14.79 4.35 7.53
N ILE A 113 15.46 5.32 8.17
CA ILE A 113 16.77 5.81 7.71
C ILE A 113 17.79 4.67 7.71
N ASN A 114 17.91 3.92 8.79
CA ASN A 114 18.88 2.83 8.91
C ASN A 114 18.62 1.72 7.88
N THR A 115 17.35 1.41 7.61
CA THR A 115 16.95 0.38 6.65
C THR A 115 17.21 0.80 5.21
N TYR A 116 16.94 2.07 4.87
CA TYR A 116 16.93 2.52 3.47
C TYR A 116 18.06 3.51 3.12
N LYS A 117 19.04 3.74 3.99
CA LYS A 117 20.18 4.65 3.71
C LYS A 117 20.96 4.34 2.42
N ASN A 118 20.92 3.09 1.96
CA ASN A 118 21.57 2.65 0.71
C ASN A 118 20.58 2.55 -0.47
N TYR A 119 19.30 2.91 -0.28
CA TYR A 119 18.34 2.94 -1.37
C TYR A 119 18.63 4.16 -2.27
N PRO A 120 18.75 3.98 -3.61
CA PRO A 120 19.30 5.06 -4.46
C PRO A 120 18.46 6.34 -4.46
N ASN A 121 17.13 6.20 -4.34
CA ASN A 121 16.19 7.31 -4.48
C ASN A 121 15.27 7.38 -3.26
N PHE A 122 15.83 7.65 -2.09
CA PHE A 122 15.02 8.00 -0.92
C PHE A 122 15.08 9.50 -0.63
N SER A 123 14.03 10.03 -0.03
CA SER A 123 14.03 11.38 0.51
C SER A 123 13.36 11.42 1.90
N LEU A 124 13.74 12.41 2.69
CA LEU A 124 13.15 12.70 3.98
C LEU A 124 12.93 14.20 4.09
N PHE A 125 11.69 14.60 4.22
CA PHE A 125 11.28 15.98 4.41
C PHE A 125 10.56 16.11 5.75
N SER A 126 10.89 17.15 6.54
CA SER A 126 10.24 17.43 7.83
C SER A 126 9.73 18.85 7.84
N TYR A 127 8.56 19.06 8.38
CA TYR A 127 7.97 20.38 8.58
C TYR A 127 7.23 20.45 9.92
N LYS A 128 7.09 21.67 10.43
CA LYS A 128 6.28 21.95 11.62
C LYS A 128 4.90 22.38 11.18
N ASP A 129 3.90 21.95 11.91
CA ASP A 129 2.54 22.46 11.75
C ASP A 129 2.45 23.84 12.45
N ASP A 130 2.09 24.87 11.70
CA ASP A 130 1.92 26.22 12.25
C ASP A 130 0.79 26.29 13.28
N ALA A 131 -0.25 25.46 13.11
CA ALA A 131 -1.37 25.35 14.04
C ALA A 131 -1.00 24.58 15.33
N ASN A 132 -0.03 23.66 15.26
CA ASN A 132 0.45 22.90 16.40
C ASN A 132 1.98 22.73 16.36
N PRO A 133 2.76 23.73 16.78
CA PRO A 133 4.23 23.72 16.68
C PRO A 133 4.94 22.59 17.47
N LYS A 134 4.20 21.92 18.35
CA LYS A 134 4.72 20.76 19.08
C LYS A 134 4.67 19.46 18.27
N LEU A 135 3.86 19.43 17.19
CA LEU A 135 3.72 18.27 16.31
C LEU A 135 4.74 18.37 15.18
N ILE A 136 5.61 17.40 15.10
CA ILE A 136 6.60 17.29 14.02
C ILE A 136 6.05 16.34 12.97
N HIS A 137 5.76 16.86 11.80
CA HIS A 137 5.41 16.07 10.64
C HIS A 137 6.66 15.78 9.81
N ALA A 138 6.71 14.59 9.24
CA ALA A 138 7.72 14.24 8.27
C ALA A 138 7.14 13.31 7.21
N SER A 139 7.75 13.32 6.04
CA SER A 139 7.49 12.37 4.96
C SER A 139 8.80 11.71 4.57
N PHE A 140 8.85 10.39 4.63
CA PHE A 140 9.94 9.59 4.10
C PHE A 140 9.46 8.88 2.86
N SER A 141 10.18 8.98 1.75
CA SER A 141 9.78 8.35 0.48
C SER A 141 10.86 7.50 -0.12
N LEU A 142 10.41 6.44 -0.80
CA LEU A 142 11.22 5.58 -1.67
C LEU A 142 10.66 5.71 -3.08
N LYS A 143 11.47 6.19 -4.03
CA LYS A 143 11.05 6.37 -5.42
C LYS A 143 11.61 5.26 -6.29
N ASP A 144 10.74 4.58 -7.02
CA ASP A 144 11.07 3.64 -8.08
C ASP A 144 10.96 4.36 -9.41
N THR A 145 12.11 4.81 -9.93
CA THR A 145 12.17 5.60 -11.18
C THR A 145 11.83 4.79 -12.41
N ASP A 146 12.12 3.49 -12.40
CA ASP A 146 11.84 2.60 -13.54
C ASP A 146 10.33 2.32 -13.64
N ALA A 147 9.66 2.17 -12.50
CA ALA A 147 8.22 1.99 -12.45
C ALA A 147 7.43 3.31 -12.46
N GLY A 148 8.07 4.46 -12.25
CA GLY A 148 7.40 5.75 -12.11
C GLY A 148 6.46 5.80 -10.89
N THR A 149 6.88 5.23 -9.76
CA THR A 149 6.05 5.10 -8.57
C THR A 149 6.82 5.46 -7.31
N SER A 150 6.09 5.80 -6.25
CA SER A 150 6.69 6.09 -4.94
C SER A 150 5.91 5.47 -3.79
N LEU A 151 6.64 5.06 -2.77
CA LEU A 151 6.13 4.66 -1.47
C LEU A 151 6.46 5.75 -0.46
N TYR A 152 5.42 6.33 0.13
CA TYR A 152 5.51 7.35 1.17
C TYR A 152 5.16 6.78 2.53
N PHE A 153 5.93 7.15 3.53
CA PHE A 153 5.65 6.97 4.94
C PHE A 153 5.42 8.35 5.55
N THR A 154 4.19 8.63 5.97
CA THR A 154 3.87 9.85 6.71
C THR A 154 4.16 9.62 8.18
N LEU A 155 4.92 10.52 8.79
CA LEU A 155 5.33 10.42 10.19
C LEU A 155 4.74 11.59 11.00
N GLU A 156 4.30 11.26 12.21
CA GLU A 156 3.98 12.20 13.26
C GLU A 156 4.84 11.89 14.48
N ASN A 157 5.55 12.88 15.01
CA ASN A 157 6.47 12.72 16.13
C ASN A 157 7.47 11.55 15.95
N ASN A 158 8.05 11.45 14.73
CA ASN A 158 9.01 10.41 14.33
C ASN A 158 8.46 8.97 14.25
N ILE A 159 7.14 8.77 14.28
CA ILE A 159 6.49 7.45 14.11
C ILE A 159 5.64 7.46 12.84
N VAL A 160 5.73 6.43 12.03
CA VAL A 160 4.89 6.26 10.82
C VAL A 160 3.43 6.06 11.23
N THR A 161 2.56 6.94 10.74
CA THR A 161 1.11 6.91 11.00
C THR A 161 0.29 6.50 9.79
N GLU A 162 0.80 6.74 8.57
CA GLU A 162 0.14 6.40 7.32
C GLU A 162 1.17 5.99 6.27
N ILE A 163 0.74 5.13 5.34
CA ILE A 163 1.50 4.70 4.17
C ILE A 163 0.69 5.04 2.93
N MET A 164 1.39 5.52 1.89
CA MET A 164 0.81 5.76 0.58
C MET A 164 1.73 5.21 -0.51
N VAL A 165 1.15 4.50 -1.47
CA VAL A 165 1.79 4.16 -2.74
C VAL A 165 1.09 4.92 -3.84
N THR A 166 1.83 5.59 -4.71
CA THR A 166 1.24 6.42 -5.78
C THR A 166 2.07 6.38 -7.05
N ILE A 167 1.42 6.69 -8.16
CA ILE A 167 2.08 6.98 -9.43
C ILE A 167 2.72 8.37 -9.30
N GLU A 168 3.97 8.51 -9.76
CA GLU A 168 4.63 9.79 -9.91
C GLU A 168 4.25 10.40 -11.25
N GLU A 169 3.75 11.63 -11.24
CA GLU A 169 3.61 12.42 -12.45
C GLU A 169 5.01 12.88 -12.85
N GLY A 170 5.47 12.45 -14.01
CA GLY A 170 6.74 12.94 -14.56
C GLY A 170 6.65 14.45 -14.78
N CYS A 171 7.59 15.21 -14.23
CA CYS A 171 7.82 16.61 -14.59
C CYS A 171 8.49 16.69 -15.96
#